data_f0461124cb6148125219a1fbb387bee4
#
_entry.id   f0461124cb6148125219a1fbb387bee4
#
_cell.length_a   1.000
_cell.length_b   1.000
_cell.length_c   1.000
_cell.angle_alpha   90.00
_cell.angle_beta   90.00
_cell.angle_gamma   90.00
#
_symmetry.space_group_name_H-M   'P 1'
#
loop_
_entity.id
_entity.type
_entity.pdbx_description
1 polymer ?
#
loop_
_entity_poly.entity_id
_entity_poly.type
_entity_poly.pdbx_seq_one_letter_code
_entity_poly.pdbx_strand_id
1 'polypeptide(L)'
;MKHLTLPLTPEAIASLRAGDEVLLTGWLYTGRDAAHKRLAACLAAGEPIPFPLEGETIYYVGPAPARPGQVIGPAGPTSSYRMDPYTPALLEHGLKCMIGKGRRSPEVAESIVKNHAVYLLTIGGTAALTADAIYKKEPVCYEDLGTEAVCRLYVKDFYAIVGIDCHG
;
A
#
# COMPACT_ATOMS: atom_id res chain seq x y z
N MET A 1 -15.81 0.59 13.99
CA MET A 1 -14.49 0.42 13.38
C MET A 1 -14.26 -1.04 13.02
N LYS A 2 -13.84 -1.31 11.80
CA LYS A 2 -13.65 -2.68 11.32
C LYS A 2 -12.21 -3.14 11.54
N HIS A 3 -12.04 -4.32 12.13
CA HIS A 3 -10.73 -4.97 12.27
C HIS A 3 -10.53 -5.93 11.11
N LEU A 4 -9.48 -5.71 10.32
CA LEU A 4 -9.22 -6.49 9.12
C LEU A 4 -7.84 -7.13 9.19
N THR A 5 -7.74 -8.34 8.65
CA THR A 5 -6.48 -9.07 8.54
C THR A 5 -5.92 -8.94 7.11
N LEU A 6 -4.65 -8.62 7.01
CA LEU A 6 -3.94 -8.56 5.72
C LEU A 6 -3.34 -9.93 5.37
N PRO A 7 -3.34 -10.31 4.09
CA PRO A 7 -3.95 -9.62 2.97
C PRO A 7 -5.47 -9.68 3.02
N LEU A 8 -6.14 -8.64 2.49
CA LEU A 8 -7.60 -8.58 2.52
C LEU A 8 -8.21 -9.65 1.62
N THR A 9 -9.28 -10.29 2.11
CA THR A 9 -10.05 -11.22 1.29
C THR A 9 -10.99 -10.46 0.34
N PRO A 10 -11.44 -11.09 -0.75
CA PRO A 10 -12.45 -10.46 -1.62
C PRO A 10 -13.72 -10.06 -0.87
N GLU A 11 -14.14 -10.86 0.10
CA GLU A 11 -15.31 -10.58 0.95
C GLU A 11 -15.09 -9.34 1.81
N ALA A 12 -13.90 -9.21 2.40
CA ALA A 12 -13.57 -8.04 3.20
C ALA A 12 -13.60 -6.77 2.34
N ILE A 13 -13.00 -6.81 1.16
CA ILE A 13 -12.99 -5.68 0.24
C ILE A 13 -14.43 -5.29 -0.17
N ALA A 14 -15.25 -6.27 -0.50
CA ALA A 14 -16.64 -6.04 -0.90
C ALA A 14 -17.47 -5.43 0.23
N SER A 15 -17.12 -5.66 1.49
CA SER A 15 -17.81 -5.12 2.65
C SER A 15 -17.48 -3.67 2.94
N LEU A 16 -16.40 -3.13 2.36
CA LEU A 16 -15.94 -1.78 2.66
C LEU A 16 -16.65 -0.72 1.81
N ARG A 17 -16.93 0.41 2.45
CA ARG A 17 -17.51 1.59 1.81
C ARG A 17 -16.65 2.80 2.12
N ALA A 18 -16.59 3.76 1.19
CA ALA A 18 -15.88 5.02 1.41
C ALA A 18 -16.31 5.67 2.73
N GLY A 19 -15.34 6.08 3.52
CA GLY A 19 -15.55 6.64 4.85
C GLY A 19 -15.46 5.65 5.99
N ASP A 20 -15.44 4.35 5.71
CA ASP A 20 -15.29 3.35 6.77
C ASP A 20 -13.91 3.47 7.42
N GLU A 21 -13.88 3.38 8.74
CA GLU A 21 -12.63 3.32 9.51
C GLU A 21 -12.22 1.87 9.70
N VAL A 22 -10.93 1.60 9.51
CA VAL A 22 -10.38 0.24 9.60
C VAL A 22 -9.12 0.23 10.46
N LEU A 23 -8.89 -0.91 11.11
CA LEU A 23 -7.63 -1.25 11.76
C LEU A 23 -7.07 -2.50 11.09
N LEU A 24 -5.88 -2.38 10.53
CA LEU A 24 -5.26 -3.43 9.74
C LEU A 24 -4.19 -4.15 10.54
N THR A 25 -4.19 -5.48 10.48
CA THR A 25 -3.14 -6.31 11.10
C THR A 25 -2.68 -7.35 10.10
N GLY A 26 -1.37 -7.46 9.92
CA GLY A 26 -0.77 -8.43 9.02
C GLY A 26 0.39 -7.86 8.23
N TRP A 27 0.78 -8.55 7.16
CA TRP A 27 1.89 -8.15 6.33
C TRP A 27 1.43 -7.30 5.14
N LEU A 28 2.20 -6.25 4.84
CA LEU A 28 2.02 -5.44 3.64
C LEU A 28 3.38 -5.11 3.03
N TYR A 29 3.37 -4.71 1.78
CA TYR A 29 4.58 -4.28 1.07
C TYR A 29 4.67 -2.77 1.04
N THR A 30 5.89 -2.23 0.97
CA THR A 30 6.11 -0.81 0.75
C THR A 30 6.45 -0.54 -0.70
N GLY A 31 6.10 0.63 -1.20
CA GLY A 31 6.50 1.03 -2.55
C GLY A 31 6.18 2.48 -2.82
N ARG A 32 7.17 3.23 -3.34
CA ARG A 32 7.01 4.60 -3.80
C ARG A 32 7.34 4.70 -5.29
N ASP A 33 7.62 5.91 -5.75
CA ASP A 33 7.83 6.26 -7.15
C ASP A 33 8.83 5.35 -7.87
N ALA A 34 10.02 5.20 -7.32
CA ALA A 34 11.09 4.42 -7.97
C ALA A 34 10.76 2.94 -8.08
N ALA A 35 10.19 2.36 -7.01
CA ALA A 35 9.76 0.96 -7.02
C ALA A 35 8.62 0.75 -8.02
N HIS A 36 7.63 1.64 -8.06
CA HIS A 36 6.52 1.54 -9.01
C HIS A 36 6.99 1.63 -10.45
N LYS A 37 7.95 2.50 -10.73
CA LYS A 37 8.52 2.61 -12.08
C LYS A 37 9.15 1.30 -12.51
N ARG A 38 9.90 0.63 -11.63
CA ARG A 38 10.49 -0.68 -11.93
C ARG A 38 9.46 -1.78 -12.08
N LEU A 39 8.42 -1.80 -11.22
CA LEU A 39 7.35 -2.79 -11.34
C LEU A 39 6.60 -2.63 -12.67
N ALA A 40 6.29 -1.40 -13.06
CA ALA A 40 5.64 -1.12 -14.33
C ALA A 40 6.50 -1.56 -15.52
N ALA A 41 7.81 -1.34 -15.44
CA ALA A 41 8.75 -1.80 -16.48
C ALA A 41 8.75 -3.33 -16.59
N CYS A 42 8.73 -4.05 -15.47
CA CYS A 42 8.61 -5.51 -15.47
C CYS A 42 7.34 -5.97 -16.17
N LEU A 43 6.20 -5.35 -15.85
CA LEU A 43 4.93 -5.69 -16.47
C LEU A 43 4.93 -5.41 -17.97
N ALA A 44 5.47 -4.28 -18.39
CA ALA A 44 5.55 -3.93 -19.80
C ALA A 44 6.46 -4.88 -20.59
N ALA A 45 7.50 -5.40 -19.97
CA ALA A 45 8.45 -6.34 -20.58
C ALA A 45 7.98 -7.80 -20.51
N GLY A 46 6.86 -8.08 -19.83
CA GLY A 46 6.39 -9.45 -19.61
C GLY A 46 7.24 -10.22 -18.61
N GLU A 47 8.05 -9.55 -17.81
CA GLU A 47 8.90 -10.18 -16.81
C GLU A 47 8.16 -10.43 -15.51
N PRO A 48 8.52 -11.47 -14.73
CA PRO A 48 7.90 -11.71 -13.44
C PRO A 48 8.21 -10.59 -12.45
N ILE A 49 7.22 -10.23 -11.63
CA ILE A 49 7.41 -9.30 -10.53
C ILE A 49 8.18 -10.02 -9.41
N PRO A 50 9.12 -9.32 -8.74
CA PRO A 50 10.02 -9.96 -7.77
C PRO A 50 9.37 -10.32 -6.42
N PHE A 51 8.06 -10.10 -6.26
CA PHE A 51 7.31 -10.53 -5.09
C PHE A 51 5.86 -10.83 -5.48
N PRO A 52 5.11 -11.61 -4.68
CA PRO A 52 3.72 -11.91 -5.01
C PRO A 52 2.87 -10.64 -4.89
N LEU A 53 2.28 -10.21 -6.00
CA LEU A 53 1.43 -9.01 -6.05
C LEU A 53 -0.05 -9.35 -5.86
N GLU A 54 -0.47 -10.52 -6.33
CA GLU A 54 -1.87 -10.91 -6.32
C GLU A 54 -2.45 -10.97 -4.91
N GLY A 55 -3.53 -10.22 -4.71
CA GLY A 55 -4.21 -10.16 -3.42
C GLY A 55 -3.56 -9.25 -2.39
N GLU A 56 -2.42 -8.67 -2.71
CA GLU A 56 -1.58 -7.98 -1.73
C GLU A 56 -1.91 -6.50 -1.53
N THR A 57 -1.26 -5.91 -0.55
CA THR A 57 -1.39 -4.50 -0.17
C THR A 57 -0.05 -3.80 -0.33
N ILE A 58 -0.07 -2.63 -0.95
CA ILE A 58 1.11 -1.75 -1.02
C ILE A 58 0.84 -0.47 -0.25
N TYR A 59 1.72 -0.17 0.70
CA TYR A 59 1.74 1.10 1.42
C TYR A 59 2.74 2.03 0.73
N TYR A 60 2.27 3.22 0.34
CA TYR A 60 3.08 4.22 -0.36
C TYR A 60 3.98 4.96 0.63
N VAL A 61 5.06 4.32 1.00
CA VAL A 61 6.00 4.85 1.97
C VAL A 61 7.44 4.52 1.58
N GLY A 62 8.35 5.45 1.86
CA GLY A 62 9.78 5.22 1.90
C GLY A 62 10.25 5.57 3.29
N PRO A 63 10.24 4.61 4.23
CA PRO A 63 10.53 4.93 5.61
C PRO A 63 11.95 5.46 5.78
N ALA A 64 12.10 6.46 6.66
CA ALA A 64 13.42 6.94 7.03
C ALA A 64 14.20 5.84 7.75
N PRO A 65 15.54 5.89 7.76
CA PRO A 65 16.34 4.91 8.50
C PRO A 65 15.94 4.82 9.97
N ALA A 66 15.90 3.61 10.49
CA ALA A 66 15.57 3.37 11.89
C ALA A 66 16.68 3.90 12.79
N ARG A 67 16.28 4.48 13.92
CA ARG A 67 17.21 4.82 15.00
C ARG A 67 17.51 3.56 15.82
N PRO A 68 18.63 3.55 16.58
CA PRO A 68 18.89 2.42 17.48
C PRO A 68 17.68 2.09 18.36
N GLY A 69 17.33 0.81 18.42
CA GLY A 69 16.17 0.35 19.19
C GLY A 69 14.83 0.45 18.48
N GLN A 70 14.78 0.97 17.26
CA GLN A 70 13.54 1.06 16.48
C GLN A 70 13.53 0.05 15.35
N VAL A 71 12.34 -0.49 15.03
CA VAL A 71 12.13 -1.37 13.88
C VAL A 71 12.23 -0.58 12.58
N ILE A 72 11.70 0.64 12.58
CA ILE A 72 11.60 1.49 11.41
C ILE A 72 11.70 2.96 11.85
N GLY A 73 12.22 3.82 10.99
CA GLY A 73 12.17 5.26 11.19
C GLY A 73 10.79 5.84 10.85
N PRO A 74 10.67 7.17 10.83
CA PRO A 74 9.42 7.82 10.47
C PRO A 74 8.88 7.28 9.13
N ALA A 75 7.59 6.92 9.10
CA ALA A 75 6.96 6.19 8.01
C ALA A 75 5.66 6.84 7.55
N GLY A 76 5.70 8.15 7.28
CA GLY A 76 4.57 8.89 6.75
C GLY A 76 4.32 8.57 5.28
N PRO A 77 3.05 8.55 4.83
CA PRO A 77 2.71 8.21 3.47
C PRO A 77 3.14 9.29 2.46
N THR A 78 3.50 8.84 1.26
CA THR A 78 3.72 9.71 0.10
C THR A 78 2.38 10.02 -0.56
N SER A 79 2.28 11.17 -1.24
CA SER A 79 1.10 11.52 -2.01
C SER A 79 0.82 10.49 -3.10
N SER A 80 -0.37 9.91 -3.06
CA SER A 80 -0.74 8.76 -3.89
C SER A 80 -0.80 9.07 -5.38
N TYR A 81 -1.12 10.30 -5.76
CA TYR A 81 -1.23 10.69 -7.18
C TYR A 81 0.06 10.44 -7.97
N ARG A 82 1.19 10.41 -7.28
CA ARG A 82 2.49 10.16 -7.92
C ARG A 82 2.59 8.75 -8.49
N MET A 83 1.84 7.81 -7.93
CA MET A 83 1.79 6.42 -8.38
C MET A 83 0.71 6.17 -9.42
N ASP A 84 -0.18 7.13 -9.69
CA ASP A 84 -1.30 6.95 -10.61
C ASP A 84 -0.92 6.42 -12.00
N PRO A 85 0.18 6.89 -12.64
CA PRO A 85 0.55 6.36 -13.95
C PRO A 85 0.83 4.85 -13.96
N TYR A 86 1.19 4.28 -12.83
CA TYR A 86 1.58 2.87 -12.72
C TYR A 86 0.48 1.99 -12.15
N THR A 87 -0.50 2.57 -11.48
CA THR A 87 -1.46 1.83 -10.64
C THR A 87 -2.42 0.95 -11.43
N PRO A 88 -3.04 1.40 -12.56
CA PRO A 88 -3.95 0.53 -13.28
C PRO A 88 -3.33 -0.80 -13.72
N ALA A 89 -2.09 -0.77 -14.18
CA ALA A 89 -1.39 -2.00 -14.58
C ALA A 89 -1.19 -2.96 -13.40
N LEU A 90 -0.84 -2.43 -12.23
CA LEU A 90 -0.67 -3.25 -11.03
C LEU A 90 -2.00 -3.84 -10.56
N LEU A 91 -3.08 -3.08 -10.62
CA LEU A 91 -4.43 -3.57 -10.28
C LEU A 91 -4.86 -4.69 -11.21
N GLU A 92 -4.58 -4.57 -12.51
CA GLU A 92 -4.88 -5.60 -13.48
C GLU A 92 -4.09 -6.89 -13.24
N HIS A 93 -2.93 -6.79 -12.59
CA HIS A 93 -2.11 -7.94 -12.23
C HIS A 93 -2.39 -8.47 -10.82
N GLY A 94 -3.45 -8.00 -10.19
CA GLY A 94 -3.95 -8.59 -8.96
C GLY A 94 -3.73 -7.82 -7.67
N LEU A 95 -3.10 -6.65 -7.71
CA LEU A 95 -3.00 -5.79 -6.53
C LEU A 95 -4.41 -5.44 -6.05
N LYS A 96 -4.67 -5.55 -4.74
CA LYS A 96 -6.02 -5.35 -4.21
C LYS A 96 -6.18 -4.19 -3.25
N CYS A 97 -5.10 -3.73 -2.64
CA CYS A 97 -5.18 -2.66 -1.66
C CYS A 97 -3.99 -1.72 -1.77
N MET A 98 -4.27 -0.44 -1.69
CA MET A 98 -3.24 0.59 -1.68
C MET A 98 -3.50 1.51 -0.50
N ILE A 99 -2.43 1.91 0.19
CA ILE A 99 -2.51 2.80 1.34
C ILE A 99 -1.64 4.02 1.07
N GLY A 100 -2.23 5.21 1.18
CA GLY A 100 -1.49 6.44 0.94
C GLY A 100 -2.25 7.65 1.44
N LYS A 101 -2.04 8.79 0.80
CA LYS A 101 -2.75 10.03 1.13
C LYS A 101 -3.12 10.78 -0.14
N GLY A 102 -4.16 11.60 -0.05
CA GLY A 102 -4.58 12.47 -1.15
C GLY A 102 -5.43 11.77 -2.19
N ARG A 103 -5.65 12.47 -3.27
CA ARG A 103 -6.57 12.06 -4.33
C ARG A 103 -5.91 11.10 -5.33
N ARG A 104 -6.76 10.36 -6.03
CA ARG A 104 -6.35 9.53 -7.18
C ARG A 104 -6.99 10.10 -8.45
N SER A 105 -6.39 9.78 -9.60
CA SER A 105 -6.96 10.15 -10.91
C SER A 105 -8.28 9.41 -11.16
N PRO A 106 -9.15 9.92 -12.05
CA PRO A 106 -10.35 9.19 -12.45
C PRO A 106 -10.05 7.81 -13.01
N GLU A 107 -8.95 7.66 -13.76
CA GLU A 107 -8.52 6.39 -14.34
C GLU A 107 -8.20 5.35 -13.24
N VAL A 108 -7.55 5.78 -12.18
CA VAL A 108 -7.26 4.90 -11.03
C VAL A 108 -8.55 4.52 -10.32
N ALA A 109 -9.46 5.49 -10.09
CA ALA A 109 -10.74 5.21 -9.44
C ALA A 109 -11.54 4.18 -10.24
N GLU A 110 -11.61 4.31 -11.56
CA GLU A 110 -12.28 3.33 -12.42
C GLU A 110 -11.62 1.95 -12.34
N SER A 111 -10.29 1.91 -12.33
CA SER A 111 -9.53 0.66 -12.24
C SER A 111 -9.75 -0.05 -10.90
N ILE A 112 -9.90 0.70 -9.81
CA ILE A 112 -10.21 0.15 -8.48
C ILE A 112 -11.56 -0.59 -8.52
N VAL A 113 -12.56 0.02 -9.11
CA VAL A 113 -13.89 -0.59 -9.24
C VAL A 113 -13.83 -1.82 -10.14
N LYS A 114 -13.21 -1.68 -11.32
CA LYS A 114 -13.09 -2.76 -12.29
C LYS A 114 -12.39 -4.00 -11.71
N ASN A 115 -11.36 -3.79 -10.92
CA ASN A 115 -10.54 -4.87 -10.37
C ASN A 115 -10.93 -5.28 -8.95
N HIS A 116 -12.04 -4.76 -8.42
CA HIS A 116 -12.52 -5.08 -7.08
C HIS A 116 -11.43 -4.85 -6.01
N ALA A 117 -10.82 -3.69 -6.06
CA ALA A 117 -9.76 -3.29 -5.15
C ALA A 117 -10.27 -2.20 -4.20
N VAL A 118 -9.38 -1.69 -3.35
CA VAL A 118 -9.71 -0.63 -2.39
C VAL A 118 -8.51 0.29 -2.19
N TYR A 119 -8.77 1.58 -2.01
CA TYR A 119 -7.76 2.57 -1.67
C TYR A 119 -8.05 3.09 -0.26
N LEU A 120 -7.04 3.00 0.61
CA LEU A 120 -7.13 3.42 2.00
C LEU A 120 -6.26 4.65 2.24
N LEU A 121 -6.76 5.56 3.09
CA LEU A 121 -6.05 6.78 3.47
C LEU A 121 -5.51 6.64 4.88
N THR A 122 -4.22 6.97 5.05
CA THR A 122 -3.64 7.16 6.38
C THR A 122 -3.72 8.64 6.69
N ILE A 123 -4.67 9.05 7.49
CA ILE A 123 -4.86 10.47 7.83
C ILE A 123 -4.74 10.70 9.33
N GLY A 124 -4.41 11.95 9.67
CA GLY A 124 -4.38 12.42 11.05
C GLY A 124 -3.26 11.85 11.86
N GLY A 125 -2.54 10.89 11.37
CA GLY A 125 -1.37 10.39 12.06
C GLY A 125 -0.16 11.22 11.71
N THR A 126 0.67 11.46 12.68
CA THR A 126 2.04 11.85 12.40
C THR A 126 2.78 10.62 11.89
N ALA A 127 3.91 10.83 11.23
CA ALA A 127 4.77 9.72 10.82
C ALA A 127 5.14 8.81 12.01
N ALA A 128 5.23 9.38 13.23
CA ALA A 128 5.52 8.62 14.43
C ALA A 128 4.39 7.65 14.80
N LEU A 129 3.12 8.09 14.75
CA LEU A 129 1.98 7.22 15.04
C LEU A 129 1.88 6.06 14.04
N THR A 130 2.15 6.34 12.78
CA THR A 130 2.19 5.29 11.75
C THR A 130 3.29 4.29 12.04
N ALA A 131 4.48 4.77 12.40
CA ALA A 131 5.62 3.90 12.74
C ALA A 131 5.34 3.03 13.96
N ASP A 132 4.58 3.53 14.95
CA ASP A 132 4.24 2.77 16.15
C ASP A 132 3.36 1.55 15.85
N ALA A 133 2.62 1.56 14.74
CA ALA A 133 1.83 0.41 14.30
C ALA A 133 2.66 -0.66 13.59
N ILE A 134 3.93 -0.38 13.29
CA ILE A 134 4.81 -1.28 12.55
C ILE A 134 5.72 -2.04 13.52
N TYR A 135 5.58 -3.35 13.53
CA TYR A 135 6.27 -4.23 14.48
C TYR A 135 7.46 -4.98 13.89
N LYS A 136 7.46 -5.23 12.57
CA LYS A 136 8.55 -5.94 11.89
C LYS A 136 8.78 -5.33 10.52
N LYS A 137 10.02 -5.40 10.05
CA LYS A 137 10.41 -4.96 8.71
C LYS A 137 11.37 -5.98 8.11
N GLU A 138 11.07 -6.42 6.89
CA GLU A 138 11.91 -7.34 6.14
C GLU A 138 12.19 -6.80 4.74
N PRO A 139 13.45 -6.82 4.28
CA PRO A 139 13.74 -6.42 2.90
C PRO A 139 13.18 -7.44 1.92
N VAL A 140 12.71 -6.97 0.76
CA VAL A 140 12.14 -7.83 -0.28
C VAL A 140 12.94 -7.71 -1.57
N CYS A 141 13.03 -6.50 -2.16
CA CYS A 141 13.73 -6.30 -3.42
C CYS A 141 14.08 -4.84 -3.63
N TYR A 142 14.83 -4.56 -4.70
CA TYR A 142 15.24 -3.21 -5.11
C TYR A 142 16.05 -2.48 -4.02
N GLU A 143 16.92 -3.21 -3.34
CA GLU A 143 17.70 -2.67 -2.21
C GLU A 143 18.58 -1.48 -2.60
N ASP A 144 18.99 -1.39 -3.88
CA ASP A 144 19.75 -0.26 -4.40
C ASP A 144 18.98 1.07 -4.37
N LEU A 145 17.65 1.03 -4.20
CA LEU A 145 16.83 2.23 -4.09
C LEU A 145 16.86 2.87 -2.69
N GLY A 146 17.59 2.29 -1.74
CA GLY A 146 17.69 2.84 -0.39
C GLY A 146 16.32 2.86 0.33
N THR A 147 15.89 4.05 0.77
CA THR A 147 14.60 4.19 1.46
C THR A 147 13.40 3.89 0.56
N GLU A 148 13.55 3.84 -0.75
CA GLU A 148 12.51 3.45 -1.69
C GLU A 148 12.56 1.98 -2.09
N ALA A 149 13.44 1.19 -1.48
CA ALA A 149 13.43 -0.26 -1.66
C ALA A 149 12.09 -0.84 -1.22
N VAL A 150 11.68 -1.94 -1.85
CA VAL A 150 10.48 -2.65 -1.43
C VAL A 150 10.81 -3.48 -0.21
N CYS A 151 10.06 -3.24 0.85
CA CYS A 151 10.13 -3.99 2.10
C CYS A 151 8.78 -4.60 2.40
N ARG A 152 8.76 -5.55 3.31
CA ARG A 152 7.56 -6.13 3.87
C ARG A 152 7.48 -5.70 5.34
N LEU A 153 6.32 -5.16 5.73
CA LEU A 153 6.09 -4.69 7.08
C LEU A 153 5.00 -5.51 7.74
N TYR A 154 5.21 -5.92 8.99
CA TYR A 154 4.14 -6.45 9.81
C TYR A 154 3.55 -5.32 10.63
N VAL A 155 2.26 -5.05 10.42
CA VAL A 155 1.55 -4.00 11.13
C VAL A 155 0.49 -4.60 12.05
N LYS A 156 0.18 -3.88 13.13
CA LYS A 156 -0.87 -4.27 14.06
C LYS A 156 -1.70 -3.02 14.40
N ASP A 157 -3.02 -3.15 14.23
CA ASP A 157 -3.95 -2.05 14.45
C ASP A 157 -3.55 -0.78 13.71
N PHE A 158 -3.12 -0.95 12.47
CA PHE A 158 -2.76 0.16 11.59
C PHE A 158 -4.04 0.86 11.14
N TYR A 159 -4.22 2.10 11.56
CA TYR A 159 -5.44 2.86 11.30
C TYR A 159 -5.45 3.44 9.89
N ALA A 160 -6.58 3.29 9.20
CA ALA A 160 -6.81 3.92 7.91
C ALA A 160 -8.31 4.16 7.70
N ILE A 161 -8.63 4.97 6.70
CA ILE A 161 -10.00 5.24 6.29
C ILE A 161 -10.15 4.87 4.82
N VAL A 162 -11.24 4.22 4.46
CA VAL A 162 -11.52 3.89 3.07
C VAL A 162 -11.74 5.18 2.28
N GLY A 163 -10.88 5.42 1.28
CA GLY A 163 -10.97 6.57 0.40
C GLY A 163 -11.75 6.27 -0.87
N ILE A 164 -11.50 5.12 -1.49
CA ILE A 164 -12.22 4.65 -2.68
C ILE A 164 -12.52 3.17 -2.47
N ASP A 165 -13.80 2.82 -2.52
CA ASP A 165 -14.26 1.44 -2.43
C ASP A 165 -14.45 0.81 -3.81
N CYS A 166 -14.73 -0.48 -3.86
CA CYS A 166 -14.91 -1.20 -5.11
C CYS A 166 -16.30 -1.04 -5.76
N HIS A 167 -17.14 -0.20 -5.18
CA HIS A 167 -18.52 -0.01 -5.65
C HIS A 167 -18.70 1.26 -6.48
N GLY A 168 -17.73 2.16 -6.42
CA GLY A 168 -17.78 3.41 -7.18
C GLY A 168 -18.26 4.62 -6.41
#